data_11e571bf65de55ae2ca18307a15934fc
#
_entry.id   11e571bf65de55ae2ca18307a15934fc
#
_cell.length_a   1.000
_cell.length_b   1.000
_cell.length_c   1.000
_cell.angle_alpha   90.00
_cell.angle_beta   90.00
_cell.angle_gamma   90.00
#
_symmetry.space_group_name_H-M   'P 1'
#
loop_
_entity.id
_entity.type
_entity.pdbx_description
1 polymer ?
#
loop_
_entity_poly.entity_id
_entity_poly.type
_entity_poly.pdbx_seq_one_letter_code
_entity_poly.pdbx_strand_id
1 'polypeptide(L)'
;MSIYKPGRPSKYDPFTGKGSPPPSAPGEYRIRDAAGSIAYVGETNDLRRRMGEHLRRGKLAQPETRGGTLEWKTADGRSSSRTRRQHEQAKIARHDPPLN
;
A
#
# COMPACT_ATOMS: atom_id res chain seq x y z
N MET A 1 -1.57 8.52 -19.15
CA MET A 1 -2.00 9.29 -17.97
C MET A 1 -1.98 8.39 -16.75
N SER A 2 -1.41 8.86 -15.66
CA SER A 2 -1.36 8.08 -14.43
C SER A 2 -2.71 8.11 -13.71
N ILE A 3 -3.15 6.97 -13.17
CA ILE A 3 -4.37 6.89 -12.35
C ILE A 3 -4.11 7.29 -10.88
N TYR A 4 -2.84 7.50 -10.53
CA TYR A 4 -2.44 7.93 -9.20
C TYR A 4 -1.80 9.31 -9.27
N LYS A 5 -1.84 10.03 -8.15
CA LYS A 5 -1.22 11.35 -8.08
C LYS A 5 0.27 11.26 -8.37
N PRO A 6 0.86 12.24 -9.11
CA PRO A 6 2.28 12.23 -9.42
C PRO A 6 3.13 12.45 -8.17
N GLY A 7 4.40 12.10 -8.28
CA GLY A 7 5.35 12.28 -7.21
C GLY A 7 5.65 10.99 -6.47
N ARG A 8 6.47 11.11 -5.43
CA ARG A 8 6.83 9.96 -4.60
C ARG A 8 5.66 9.56 -3.71
N PRO A 9 5.50 8.25 -3.43
CA PRO A 9 4.49 7.82 -2.47
C PRO A 9 4.78 8.40 -1.09
N SER A 10 3.73 8.66 -0.33
CA SER A 10 3.85 9.03 1.07
C SER A 10 4.22 7.80 1.89
N LYS A 11 5.01 8.01 2.92
CA LYS A 11 5.50 6.91 3.77
C LYS A 11 4.94 7.06 5.19
N TYR A 12 4.53 5.94 5.77
CA TYR A 12 4.04 5.89 7.13
C TYR A 12 4.56 4.65 7.83
N ASP A 13 5.05 4.83 9.07
CA ASP A 13 5.42 3.71 9.93
C ASP A 13 4.27 3.47 10.92
N PRO A 14 3.45 2.42 10.71
CA PRO A 14 2.30 2.18 11.58
C PRO A 14 2.68 1.66 12.97
N PHE A 15 3.94 1.25 13.17
CA PHE A 15 4.40 0.75 14.47
C PHE A 15 4.91 1.86 15.37
N THR A 16 5.45 2.94 14.81
CA THR A 16 5.97 4.10 15.56
C THR A 16 5.13 5.36 15.39
N GLY A 17 4.27 5.42 14.38
CA GLY A 17 3.47 6.59 14.07
C GLY A 17 4.21 7.68 13.29
N LYS A 18 5.44 7.41 12.84
CA LYS A 18 6.21 8.38 12.07
C LYS A 18 5.73 8.45 10.63
N GLY A 19 5.73 9.65 10.06
CA GLY A 19 5.34 9.90 8.69
C GLY A 19 3.91 10.34 8.54
N SER A 20 3.34 10.15 7.34
CA SER A 20 1.99 10.60 7.00
C SER A 20 1.05 9.41 6.92
N PRO A 21 0.07 9.29 7.84
CA PRO A 21 -0.90 8.19 7.78
C PRO A 21 -1.78 8.32 6.55
N PRO A 22 -2.23 7.18 5.97
CA PRO A 22 -3.07 7.22 4.79
C PRO A 22 -4.47 7.76 5.10
N PRO A 23 -5.06 8.52 4.16
CA PRO A 23 -6.43 9.02 4.31
C PRO A 23 -7.46 7.95 3.98
N SER A 24 -8.73 8.21 4.36
CA SER A 24 -9.88 7.43 3.91
C SER A 24 -10.20 7.78 2.45
N ALA A 25 -9.41 7.26 1.54
CA ALA A 25 -9.52 7.55 0.11
C ALA A 25 -9.04 6.36 -0.70
N PRO A 26 -9.53 6.19 -1.94
CA PRO A 26 -9.02 5.13 -2.80
C PRO A 26 -7.55 5.34 -3.14
N GLY A 27 -6.82 4.24 -3.26
CA GLY A 27 -5.41 4.32 -3.63
C GLY A 27 -4.72 2.99 -3.76
N GLU A 28 -3.44 3.09 -4.03
CA GLU A 28 -2.52 1.98 -4.08
C GLU A 28 -1.56 2.10 -2.90
N TYR A 29 -1.14 0.96 -2.37
CA TYR A 29 -0.17 0.94 -1.29
C TYR A 29 0.79 -0.23 -1.47
N ARG A 30 1.93 -0.12 -0.83
CA ARG A 30 2.88 -1.22 -0.73
C ARG A 30 3.44 -1.28 0.67
N ILE A 31 3.68 -2.50 1.13
CA ILE A 31 4.26 -2.76 2.44
C ILE A 31 5.69 -3.19 2.22
N ARG A 32 6.62 -2.50 2.91
CA ARG A 32 8.03 -2.87 2.92
C ARG A 32 8.37 -3.55 4.22
N ASP A 33 9.28 -4.51 4.18
CA ASP A 33 9.82 -5.11 5.39
C ASP A 33 10.85 -4.18 6.05
N ALA A 34 11.41 -4.60 7.19
CA ALA A 34 12.39 -3.79 7.92
C ALA A 34 13.67 -3.52 7.13
N ALA A 35 14.00 -4.38 6.17
CA ALA A 35 15.15 -4.21 5.29
C ALA A 35 14.86 -3.27 4.12
N GLY A 36 13.62 -2.83 3.95
CA GLY A 36 13.21 -1.94 2.87
C GLY A 36 12.76 -2.64 1.61
N SER A 37 12.67 -3.96 1.59
CA SER A 37 12.20 -4.71 0.43
C SER A 37 10.68 -4.70 0.36
N ILE A 38 10.14 -4.68 -0.87
CA ILE A 38 8.68 -4.72 -1.07
C ILE A 38 8.17 -6.12 -0.74
N ALA A 39 7.34 -6.21 0.30
CA ALA A 39 6.77 -7.47 0.77
C ALA A 39 5.37 -7.72 0.22
N TYR A 40 4.62 -6.65 -0.07
CA TYR A 40 3.23 -6.74 -0.52
C TYR A 40 2.84 -5.49 -1.29
N VAL A 41 2.03 -5.66 -2.33
CA VAL A 41 1.42 -4.56 -3.09
C VAL A 41 -0.09 -4.78 -3.10
N GLY A 42 -0.86 -3.70 -2.86
CA GLY A 42 -2.31 -3.77 -2.85
C GLY A 42 -2.96 -2.50 -3.39
N GLU A 43 -4.24 -2.61 -3.69
CA GLU A 43 -5.10 -1.47 -4.01
C GLU A 43 -6.35 -1.56 -3.14
N THR A 44 -7.01 -0.42 -2.92
CA THR A 44 -8.22 -0.39 -2.10
C THR A 44 -9.03 0.85 -2.44
N ASN A 45 -10.31 0.82 -2.11
CA ASN A 45 -11.15 2.01 -2.15
C ASN A 45 -11.07 2.84 -0.86
N ASP A 46 -10.35 2.36 0.17
CA ASP A 46 -10.17 3.08 1.43
C ASP A 46 -8.82 2.69 2.06
N LEU A 47 -7.81 3.53 1.86
CA LEU A 47 -6.46 3.26 2.33
C LEU A 47 -6.38 3.12 3.85
N ARG A 48 -7.07 3.99 4.59
CA ARG A 48 -7.04 3.96 6.06
C ARG A 48 -7.66 2.68 6.62
N ARG A 49 -8.82 2.30 6.10
CA ARG A 49 -9.49 1.08 6.53
C ARG A 49 -8.63 -0.15 6.24
N ARG A 50 -8.08 -0.21 5.03
CA ARG A 50 -7.28 -1.36 4.60
C ARG A 50 -5.99 -1.51 5.41
N MET A 51 -5.34 -0.39 5.74
CA MET A 51 -4.16 -0.42 6.63
C MET A 51 -4.54 -0.99 8.00
N GLY A 52 -5.67 -0.56 8.56
CA GLY A 52 -6.15 -1.10 9.83
C GLY A 52 -6.39 -2.60 9.78
N GLU A 53 -6.98 -3.10 8.69
CA GLU A 53 -7.18 -4.53 8.50
C GLU A 53 -5.85 -5.28 8.45
N HIS A 54 -4.87 -4.76 7.73
CA HIS A 54 -3.54 -5.36 7.65
C HIS A 54 -2.82 -5.38 9.00
N LEU A 55 -2.99 -4.34 9.81
CA LEU A 55 -2.39 -4.28 11.15
C LEU A 55 -2.99 -5.30 12.11
N ARG A 56 -4.30 -5.55 11.99
CA ARG A 56 -4.99 -6.46 12.90
C ARG A 56 -4.82 -7.93 12.53
N ARG A 57 -4.97 -8.26 11.26
CA ARG A 57 -5.03 -9.67 10.82
C ARG A 57 -4.37 -9.94 9.47
N GLY A 58 -3.77 -8.94 8.86
CA GLY A 58 -3.27 -9.06 7.50
C GLY A 58 -1.75 -9.02 7.41
N LYS A 59 -1.27 -8.39 6.34
CA LYS A 59 0.14 -8.45 5.97
C LYS A 59 1.06 -7.65 6.87
N LEU A 60 0.53 -6.66 7.62
CA LEU A 60 1.31 -5.91 8.62
C LEU A 60 1.36 -6.63 9.98
N ALA A 61 0.53 -7.65 10.17
CA ALA A 61 0.52 -8.44 11.40
C ALA A 61 1.47 -9.65 11.33
N GLN A 62 2.15 -9.83 10.21
CA GLN A 62 3.05 -10.98 10.01
C GLN A 62 4.47 -10.66 10.50
N PRO A 63 5.22 -11.68 10.97
CA PRO A 63 6.60 -11.47 11.41
C PRO A 63 7.50 -10.87 10.34
N GLU A 64 7.27 -11.21 9.07
CA GLU A 64 8.07 -10.76 7.93
C GLU A 64 8.01 -9.24 7.74
N THR A 65 6.94 -8.59 8.18
CA THR A 65 6.77 -7.14 8.03
C THR A 65 6.95 -6.38 9.33
N ARG A 66 7.33 -7.04 10.42
CA ARG A 66 7.58 -6.36 11.69
C ARG A 66 8.69 -5.33 11.52
N GLY A 67 8.42 -4.09 11.95
CA GLY A 67 9.35 -2.98 11.79
C GLY A 67 9.39 -2.39 10.38
N GLY A 68 8.51 -2.84 9.49
CA GLY A 68 8.42 -2.31 8.15
C GLY A 68 7.60 -1.03 8.06
N THR A 69 7.33 -0.61 6.83
CA THR A 69 6.61 0.64 6.56
C THR A 69 5.54 0.43 5.49
N LEU A 70 4.57 1.35 5.49
CA LEU A 70 3.55 1.45 4.44
C LEU A 70 3.86 2.65 3.56
N GLU A 71 3.87 2.45 2.25
CA GLU A 71 3.91 3.54 1.28
C GLU A 71 2.60 3.57 0.53
N TRP A 72 2.05 4.76 0.31
CA TRP A 72 0.73 4.89 -0.31
C TRP A 72 0.64 6.08 -1.24
N LYS A 73 -0.28 5.96 -2.21
CA LYS A 73 -0.67 7.06 -3.11
C LYS A 73 -2.18 7.03 -3.26
N THR A 74 -2.79 8.20 -3.23
CA THR A 74 -4.22 8.30 -3.52
C THR A 74 -4.46 8.16 -5.02
N ALA A 75 -5.57 7.50 -5.37
CA ALA A 75 -5.99 7.37 -6.76
C ALA A 75 -6.60 8.67 -7.28
N ASP A 76 -6.56 8.87 -8.59
CA ASP A 76 -7.37 9.88 -9.26
C ASP A 76 -8.84 9.54 -9.02
N GLY A 77 -9.66 10.53 -8.69
CA GLY A 77 -11.08 10.33 -8.44
C GLY A 77 -11.86 9.79 -9.64
N ARG A 78 -11.26 9.79 -10.84
CA ARG A 78 -11.85 9.21 -12.04
C ARG A 78 -11.47 7.75 -12.25
N SER A 79 -10.56 7.20 -11.46
CA SER A 79 -10.15 5.81 -11.61
C SER A 79 -11.21 4.87 -11.07
N SER A 80 -11.47 3.77 -11.77
CA SER A 80 -12.38 2.72 -11.32
C SER A 80 -11.62 1.67 -10.51
N SER A 81 -12.36 0.88 -9.72
CA SER A 81 -11.78 -0.26 -9.01
C SER A 81 -11.12 -1.25 -9.98
N ARG A 82 -11.71 -1.44 -11.15
CA ARG A 82 -11.14 -2.32 -12.18
C ARG A 82 -9.77 -1.83 -12.64
N THR A 83 -9.66 -0.53 -12.93
CA THR A 83 -8.41 0.08 -13.38
C THR A 83 -7.34 -0.03 -12.29
N ARG A 84 -7.71 0.22 -11.03
CA ARG A 84 -6.78 0.09 -9.91
C ARG A 84 -6.30 -1.35 -9.72
N ARG A 85 -7.19 -2.34 -9.88
CA ARG A 85 -6.80 -3.75 -9.78
C ARG A 85 -5.88 -4.19 -10.91
N GLN A 86 -6.12 -3.70 -12.14
CA GLN A 86 -5.21 -3.97 -13.26
C GLN A 86 -3.82 -3.41 -12.99
N HIS A 87 -3.74 -2.20 -12.45
CA HIS A 87 -2.46 -1.58 -12.09
C HIS A 87 -1.76 -2.35 -10.98
N GLU A 88 -2.51 -2.81 -9.96
CA GLU A 88 -1.99 -3.66 -8.90
C GLU A 88 -1.40 -4.95 -9.45
N GLN A 89 -2.12 -5.64 -10.34
CA GLN A 89 -1.64 -6.88 -10.93
C GLN A 89 -0.34 -6.66 -11.72
N ALA A 90 -0.23 -5.56 -12.44
CA ALA A 90 1.00 -5.22 -13.15
C ALA A 90 2.16 -5.00 -12.18
N LYS A 91 1.93 -4.35 -11.05
CA LYS A 91 2.94 -4.13 -10.02
C LYS A 91 3.35 -5.42 -9.33
N ILE A 92 2.40 -6.30 -9.05
CA ILE A 92 2.69 -7.62 -8.47
C ILE A 92 3.58 -8.42 -9.42
N ALA A 93 3.25 -8.44 -10.72
CA ALA A 93 4.05 -9.15 -11.72
C ALA A 93 5.46 -8.56 -11.83
N ARG A 94 5.59 -7.22 -11.70
CA ARG A 94 6.87 -6.53 -11.82
C ARG A 94 7.77 -6.76 -10.61
N HIS A 95 7.23 -6.73 -9.40
CA HIS A 95 8.00 -6.77 -8.16
C HIS A 95 8.03 -8.15 -7.50
N ASP A 96 7.10 -9.02 -7.86
CA ASP A 96 6.95 -10.37 -7.30
C ASP A 96 7.07 -10.36 -5.77
N PRO A 97 6.22 -9.59 -5.06
CA PRO A 97 6.35 -9.48 -3.60
C PRO A 97 6.04 -10.82 -2.91
N PRO A 98 6.81 -11.20 -1.88
CA PRO A 98 6.67 -12.54 -1.27
C PRO A 98 5.34 -12.80 -0.57
N LEU A 99 4.60 -11.75 -0.16
CA LEU A 99 3.33 -11.92 0.54
C LEU A 99 2.10 -11.77 -0.37
N ASN A 100 2.31 -11.51 -1.66
CA ASN A 100 1.20 -11.46 -2.61
C ASN A 100 0.79 -12.84 -3.09
#